data_ecc5b820bd47e7ad889ae2d1d65be277
#
_entry.id   ecc5b820bd47e7ad889ae2d1d65be277
#
_cell.length_a   1.000
_cell.length_b   1.000
_cell.length_c   1.000
_cell.angle_alpha   90.00
_cell.angle_beta   90.00
_cell.angle_gamma   90.00
#
_symmetry.space_group_name_H-M   'P 1'
#
loop_
_entity.id
_entity.type
_entity.pdbx_description
1 polymer ?
#
loop_
_entity_poly.entity_id
_entity_poly.type
_entity_poly.pdbx_seq_one_letter_code
_entity_poly.pdbx_strand_id
1 'polypeptide(L)'
;MMLNKQLPADIRWHFIGTLQSNKAKTLVCRCHQFISLLTKASNTHKSPAIPNLFSVQTLGSVKAASALEKALPSDRISPLRVLLQVNTSGEDSKSGLPPLIPESISNLENSELVILAQHILTQCPKLRLEGLMTIGALELSLSASETEKNADFERLKETGELLAEHLDSVYGEESRQWGEEQSGRLLLSMGMSSDFEAALKSGSDIIRVGTGIFGQREKKV
;
A
#
# COMPACT_ATOMS: atom_id res chain seq x y z
N MET A 1 -15.37 -9.71 -13.59
CA MET A 1 -15.86 -8.62 -12.76
C MET A 1 -17.30 -8.79 -12.27
N MET A 2 -17.80 -10.01 -12.22
CA MET A 2 -19.10 -10.37 -11.63
C MET A 2 -19.06 -10.72 -10.14
N LEU A 3 -17.87 -10.86 -9.54
CA LEU A 3 -17.69 -11.26 -8.14
C LEU A 3 -18.26 -10.26 -7.11
N ASN A 4 -18.34 -8.98 -7.48
CA ASN A 4 -18.74 -7.91 -6.54
C ASN A 4 -20.21 -7.93 -6.09
N LYS A 5 -21.07 -8.70 -6.75
CA LYS A 5 -22.49 -8.82 -6.37
C LYS A 5 -22.78 -9.97 -5.40
N GLN A 6 -21.79 -10.84 -5.19
CA GLN A 6 -21.93 -12.07 -4.37
C GLN A 6 -21.13 -12.00 -3.07
N LEU A 7 -20.31 -10.97 -2.87
CA LEU A 7 -19.46 -10.84 -1.70
C LEU A 7 -20.10 -9.91 -0.66
N PRO A 8 -19.86 -10.14 0.63
CA PRO A 8 -20.33 -9.29 1.71
C PRO A 8 -19.93 -7.82 1.53
N ALA A 9 -20.81 -6.90 1.89
CA ALA A 9 -20.60 -5.46 1.70
C ALA A 9 -19.56 -4.86 2.67
N ASP A 10 -19.21 -5.59 3.72
CA ASP A 10 -18.26 -5.20 4.77
C ASP A 10 -16.82 -5.61 4.47
N ILE A 11 -16.55 -6.26 3.31
CA ILE A 11 -15.19 -6.58 2.89
C ILE A 11 -14.37 -5.30 2.76
N ARG A 12 -13.21 -5.29 3.40
CA ARG A 12 -12.20 -4.24 3.28
C ARG A 12 -11.26 -4.55 2.12
N TRP A 13 -11.43 -3.84 1.00
CA TRP A 13 -10.63 -4.10 -0.19
C TRP A 13 -9.27 -3.43 -0.11
N HIS A 14 -8.20 -4.20 -0.36
CA HIS A 14 -6.84 -3.71 -0.54
C HIS A 14 -6.48 -3.77 -2.02
N PHE A 15 -6.10 -2.64 -2.58
CA PHE A 15 -5.57 -2.60 -3.94
C PHE A 15 -4.07 -2.86 -3.93
N ILE A 16 -3.66 -3.88 -4.70
CA ILE A 16 -2.25 -4.26 -4.90
C ILE A 16 -2.02 -4.38 -6.40
N GLY A 17 -1.14 -3.57 -6.93
CA GLY A 17 -0.78 -3.49 -8.34
C GLY A 17 -0.32 -2.09 -8.71
N THR A 18 0.44 -1.94 -9.79
CA THR A 18 0.96 -0.65 -10.23
C THR A 18 -0.18 0.32 -10.51
N LEU A 19 -0.28 1.37 -9.71
CA LEU A 19 -1.28 2.41 -9.89
C LEU A 19 -0.78 3.45 -10.89
N GLN A 20 -1.33 3.42 -12.09
CA GLN A 20 -1.14 4.51 -13.05
C GLN A 20 -1.97 5.73 -12.62
N SER A 21 -1.36 6.91 -12.60
CA SER A 21 -2.02 8.14 -12.13
C SER A 21 -3.32 8.47 -12.90
N ASN A 22 -3.40 8.15 -14.19
CA ASN A 22 -4.61 8.31 -15.01
C ASN A 22 -5.74 7.33 -14.64
N LYS A 23 -5.45 6.28 -13.86
CA LYS A 23 -6.42 5.28 -13.36
C LYS A 23 -6.88 5.54 -11.93
N ALA A 24 -6.27 6.49 -11.22
CA ALA A 24 -6.65 6.84 -9.85
C ALA A 24 -8.15 7.14 -9.74
N LYS A 25 -8.71 7.97 -10.63
CA LYS A 25 -10.14 8.27 -10.66
C LYS A 25 -11.00 7.01 -10.87
N THR A 26 -10.57 6.08 -11.70
CA THR A 26 -11.31 4.82 -11.94
C THR A 26 -11.30 3.93 -10.70
N LEU A 27 -10.21 3.94 -9.92
CA LEU A 27 -10.09 3.16 -8.70
C LEU A 27 -11.02 3.68 -7.60
N VAL A 28 -11.11 5.00 -7.39
CA VAL A 28 -11.76 5.60 -6.21
C VAL A 28 -13.13 6.24 -6.47
N CYS A 29 -13.48 6.57 -7.71
CA CYS A 29 -14.63 7.44 -8.04
C CYS A 29 -16.02 6.81 -7.81
N ARG A 30 -16.13 5.56 -7.35
CA ARG A 30 -17.41 4.87 -7.14
C ARG A 30 -17.80 4.64 -5.69
N CYS A 31 -17.08 5.16 -4.73
CA CYS A 31 -17.58 5.18 -3.34
C CYS A 31 -18.89 5.97 -3.20
N HIS A 32 -19.28 6.78 -4.20
CA HIS A 32 -20.45 7.66 -4.17
C HIS A 32 -21.70 7.12 -4.86
N GLN A 33 -21.64 6.01 -5.61
CA GLN A 33 -22.81 5.55 -6.38
C GLN A 33 -23.81 4.70 -5.58
N PHE A 34 -23.64 4.52 -4.29
CA PHE A 34 -24.68 3.88 -3.46
C PHE A 34 -25.90 4.83 -3.23
N ILE A 35 -25.70 6.12 -3.38
CA ILE A 35 -26.79 7.12 -3.23
C ILE A 35 -27.50 7.38 -4.56
N SER A 36 -26.86 7.20 -5.72
CA SER A 36 -27.48 7.51 -7.02
C SER A 36 -28.30 6.38 -7.63
N LEU A 37 -28.47 5.24 -6.97
CA LEU A 37 -29.41 4.19 -7.37
C LEU A 37 -30.89 4.60 -7.20
N LEU A 38 -31.12 5.72 -6.54
CA LEU A 38 -32.48 6.30 -6.40
C LEU A 38 -32.82 7.34 -7.46
N THR A 39 -31.86 7.75 -8.30
CA THR A 39 -32.13 8.68 -9.40
C THR A 39 -31.71 8.06 -10.73
N LYS A 40 -32.72 7.72 -11.54
CA LYS A 40 -32.55 7.28 -12.93
C LYS A 40 -31.85 8.37 -13.74
N ALA A 41 -30.58 8.18 -14.12
CA ALA A 41 -29.97 8.93 -15.23
C ALA A 41 -28.78 8.20 -15.86
N SER A 42 -28.99 7.83 -17.11
CA SER A 42 -28.10 7.73 -18.28
C SER A 42 -26.88 6.79 -18.29
N ASN A 43 -26.96 5.92 -19.28
CA ASN A 43 -25.93 5.09 -19.88
C ASN A 43 -24.60 5.81 -20.13
N THR A 44 -23.56 5.46 -19.39
CA THR A 44 -22.18 5.54 -19.87
C THR A 44 -21.42 4.36 -19.29
N HIS A 45 -20.76 3.59 -20.15
CA HIS A 45 -19.87 2.47 -19.80
C HIS A 45 -18.69 2.96 -18.95
N LYS A 46 -18.87 3.03 -17.64
CA LYS A 46 -17.79 3.33 -16.70
C LYS A 46 -17.46 2.06 -15.91
N SER A 47 -16.21 1.66 -15.99
CA SER A 47 -15.63 0.56 -15.22
C SER A 47 -15.96 0.75 -13.73
N PRO A 48 -16.39 -0.30 -13.01
CA PRO A 48 -16.82 -0.16 -11.64
C PRO A 48 -15.61 0.14 -10.72
N ALA A 49 -15.66 1.25 -10.01
CA ALA A 49 -14.78 1.48 -8.86
C ALA A 49 -15.01 0.40 -7.79
N ILE A 50 -14.03 0.20 -6.95
CA ILE A 50 -14.10 -0.80 -5.88
C ILE A 50 -14.89 -0.18 -4.72
N PRO A 51 -16.12 -0.63 -4.43
CA PRO A 51 -16.81 -0.21 -3.23
C PRO A 51 -16.00 -0.69 -2.02
N ASN A 52 -15.96 0.08 -0.95
CA ASN A 52 -15.23 -0.24 0.27
C ASN A 52 -13.70 -0.41 0.07
N LEU A 53 -13.11 0.38 -0.85
CA LEU A 53 -11.66 0.46 -0.95
C LEU A 53 -11.10 0.95 0.38
N PHE A 54 -10.39 0.06 1.06
CA PHE A 54 -9.86 0.29 2.39
C PHE A 54 -8.43 0.80 2.34
N SER A 55 -7.59 0.20 1.49
CA SER A 55 -6.18 0.54 1.38
C SER A 55 -5.65 0.42 -0.04
N VAL A 56 -4.67 1.24 -0.38
CA VAL A 56 -3.80 1.12 -1.57
C VAL A 56 -2.39 0.82 -1.09
N GLN A 57 -1.88 -0.39 -1.36
CA GLN A 57 -0.61 -0.85 -0.81
C GLN A 57 0.60 -0.64 -1.74
N THR A 58 0.40 -0.11 -2.92
CA THR A 58 1.43 0.00 -3.98
C THR A 58 1.65 1.44 -4.43
N LEU A 59 1.63 2.37 -3.47
CA LEU A 59 1.88 3.77 -3.78
C LEU A 59 3.40 4.01 -3.90
N GLY A 60 3.85 4.45 -5.09
CA GLY A 60 5.28 4.60 -5.38
C GLY A 60 5.63 5.93 -6.05
N SER A 61 4.76 6.95 -6.02
CA SER A 61 5.12 8.26 -6.57
C SER A 61 4.22 9.39 -6.08
N VAL A 62 4.80 10.59 -5.98
CA VAL A 62 4.07 11.84 -5.69
C VAL A 62 2.93 12.07 -6.69
N LYS A 63 3.16 11.79 -7.97
CA LYS A 63 2.14 11.92 -9.02
C LYS A 63 0.93 11.01 -8.77
N ALA A 64 1.15 9.79 -8.32
CA ALA A 64 0.07 8.85 -7.99
C ALA A 64 -0.68 9.28 -6.71
N ALA A 65 0.03 9.75 -5.69
CA ALA A 65 -0.56 10.29 -4.46
C ALA A 65 -1.46 11.49 -4.76
N SER A 66 -0.96 12.48 -5.48
CA SER A 66 -1.73 13.67 -5.89
C SER A 66 -2.95 13.31 -6.76
N ALA A 67 -2.83 12.30 -7.61
CA ALA A 67 -3.95 11.83 -8.43
C ALA A 67 -5.04 11.14 -7.60
N LEU A 68 -4.67 10.37 -6.57
CA LEU A 68 -5.61 9.78 -5.60
C LEU A 68 -6.30 10.88 -4.78
N GLU A 69 -5.53 11.80 -4.20
CA GLU A 69 -6.04 12.94 -3.43
C GLU A 69 -7.10 13.72 -4.20
N LYS A 70 -6.78 14.08 -5.46
CA LYS A 70 -7.70 14.81 -6.35
C LYS A 70 -8.96 14.01 -6.73
N ALA A 71 -8.83 12.69 -6.82
CA ALA A 71 -9.91 11.81 -7.27
C ALA A 71 -10.86 11.39 -6.14
N LEU A 72 -10.40 11.41 -4.90
CA LEU A 72 -11.21 11.06 -3.72
C LEU A 72 -12.29 12.11 -3.45
N PRO A 73 -13.51 11.65 -3.11
CA PRO A 73 -14.60 12.55 -2.71
C PRO A 73 -14.23 13.40 -1.50
N SER A 74 -14.71 14.63 -1.45
CA SER A 74 -14.47 15.57 -0.33
C SER A 74 -15.25 15.21 0.94
N ASP A 75 -16.33 14.47 0.80
CA ASP A 75 -17.23 14.01 1.86
C ASP A 75 -16.90 12.59 2.37
N ARG A 76 -15.72 12.08 2.04
CA ARG A 76 -15.25 10.79 2.58
C ARG A 76 -15.07 10.90 4.10
N ILE A 77 -15.68 9.98 4.85
CA ILE A 77 -15.70 9.99 6.33
C ILE A 77 -14.29 9.77 6.93
N SER A 78 -13.46 8.95 6.28
CA SER A 78 -12.11 8.65 6.74
C SER A 78 -11.11 8.70 5.58
N PRO A 79 -9.87 9.15 5.81
CA PRO A 79 -8.83 9.13 4.78
C PRO A 79 -8.62 7.73 4.20
N LEU A 80 -8.24 7.67 2.92
CA LEU A 80 -7.82 6.41 2.29
C LEU A 80 -6.44 6.01 2.81
N ARG A 81 -6.35 4.82 3.38
CA ARG A 81 -5.08 4.27 3.86
C ARG A 81 -4.16 3.95 2.69
N VAL A 82 -2.91 4.33 2.80
CA VAL A 82 -1.89 4.05 1.78
C VAL A 82 -0.64 3.48 2.41
N LEU A 83 -0.06 2.48 1.72
CA LEU A 83 1.27 1.97 2.04
C LEU A 83 2.19 2.30 0.87
N LEU A 84 3.43 2.69 1.18
CA LEU A 84 4.45 2.97 0.17
C LEU A 84 5.11 1.66 -0.25
N GLN A 85 5.23 1.46 -1.56
CA GLN A 85 5.89 0.27 -2.08
C GLN A 85 7.39 0.47 -2.13
N VAL A 86 8.13 -0.41 -1.46
CA VAL A 86 9.59 -0.43 -1.40
C VAL A 86 10.13 -1.60 -2.22
N ASN A 87 11.12 -1.35 -3.07
CA ASN A 87 11.86 -2.36 -3.80
C ASN A 87 13.03 -2.87 -2.95
N THR A 88 12.76 -3.81 -2.08
CA THR A 88 13.77 -4.37 -1.15
C THR A 88 14.75 -5.31 -1.83
N SER A 89 14.38 -5.93 -2.96
CA SER A 89 15.25 -6.84 -3.69
C SER A 89 16.32 -6.13 -4.51
N GLY A 90 16.13 -4.85 -4.83
CA GLY A 90 17.02 -4.09 -5.72
C GLY A 90 16.98 -4.51 -7.19
N GLU A 91 16.04 -5.38 -7.58
CA GLU A 91 15.87 -5.78 -8.97
C GLU A 91 15.22 -4.65 -9.78
N ASP A 92 15.84 -4.20 -10.87
CA ASP A 92 15.32 -3.13 -11.75
C ASP A 92 13.96 -3.47 -12.37
N SER A 93 13.65 -4.76 -12.50
CA SER A 93 12.38 -5.27 -13.02
C SER A 93 11.21 -5.08 -12.07
N LYS A 94 11.46 -4.79 -10.80
CA LYS A 94 10.42 -4.66 -9.76
C LYS A 94 10.07 -3.21 -9.48
N SER A 95 8.78 -2.99 -9.32
CA SER A 95 8.26 -1.69 -8.92
C SER A 95 8.50 -1.45 -7.43
N GLY A 96 8.69 -0.20 -7.07
CA GLY A 96 8.87 0.26 -5.69
C GLY A 96 9.95 1.33 -5.61
N LEU A 97 9.93 2.07 -4.52
CA LEU A 97 10.94 3.08 -4.21
C LEU A 97 12.18 2.41 -3.60
N PRO A 98 13.37 2.99 -3.76
CA PRO A 98 14.55 2.50 -3.07
C PRO A 98 14.34 2.43 -1.55
N PRO A 99 14.86 1.39 -0.87
CA PRO A 99 14.83 1.31 0.59
C PRO A 99 15.71 2.41 1.20
N LEU A 100 15.39 2.80 2.42
CA LEU A 100 16.30 3.60 3.24
C LEU A 100 17.36 2.68 3.85
N ILE A 101 18.59 3.16 3.88
CA ILE A 101 19.72 2.46 4.46
C ILE A 101 20.42 3.37 5.48
N PRO A 102 21.02 2.83 6.57
CA PRO A 102 21.66 3.64 7.62
C PRO A 102 22.71 4.62 7.10
N GLU A 103 23.45 4.23 6.05
CA GLU A 103 24.47 5.09 5.42
C GLU A 103 23.86 6.35 4.76
N SER A 104 22.58 6.33 4.47
CA SER A 104 21.85 7.45 3.84
C SER A 104 21.35 8.49 4.83
N ILE A 105 21.56 8.32 6.14
CA ILE A 105 20.98 9.19 7.20
C ILE A 105 21.32 10.66 6.98
N SER A 106 22.52 10.98 6.50
CA SER A 106 22.92 12.36 6.20
C SER A 106 22.19 13.00 5.02
N ASN A 107 21.43 12.24 4.25
CA ASN A 107 20.75 12.69 3.03
C ASN A 107 19.32 12.12 2.88
N LEU A 108 18.69 11.69 3.97
CA LEU A 108 17.35 11.08 3.97
C LEU A 108 16.29 11.98 3.34
N GLU A 109 16.40 13.31 3.54
CA GLU A 109 15.46 14.30 3.01
C GLU A 109 15.34 14.27 1.47
N ASN A 110 16.41 13.84 0.78
CA ASN A 110 16.43 13.73 -0.68
C ASN A 110 15.99 12.34 -1.20
N SER A 111 15.67 11.41 -0.31
CA SER A 111 15.15 10.10 -0.69
C SER A 111 13.74 10.23 -1.28
N GLU A 112 13.48 9.57 -2.40
CA GLU A 112 12.15 9.54 -3.03
C GLU A 112 11.07 9.02 -2.08
N LEU A 113 11.42 8.08 -1.18
CA LEU A 113 10.52 7.54 -0.17
C LEU A 113 10.11 8.60 0.85
N VAL A 114 11.07 9.36 1.37
CA VAL A 114 10.83 10.45 2.33
C VAL A 114 10.05 11.57 1.66
N ILE A 115 10.44 12.00 0.46
CA ILE A 115 9.72 13.02 -0.32
C ILE A 115 8.25 12.62 -0.53
N LEU A 116 7.98 11.36 -0.86
CA LEU A 116 6.61 10.89 -1.03
C LEU A 116 5.85 10.86 0.29
N ALA A 117 6.47 10.41 1.39
CA ALA A 117 5.85 10.39 2.71
C ALA A 117 5.48 11.82 3.16
N GLN A 118 6.41 12.77 3.07
CA GLN A 118 6.18 14.19 3.39
C GLN A 118 5.10 14.82 2.51
N HIS A 119 5.09 14.50 1.20
CA HIS A 119 4.04 14.98 0.30
C HIS A 119 2.65 14.48 0.73
N ILE A 120 2.53 13.22 1.16
CA ILE A 120 1.25 12.68 1.65
C ILE A 120 0.81 13.44 2.89
N LEU A 121 1.70 13.62 3.85
CA LEU A 121 1.37 14.28 5.13
C LEU A 121 0.99 15.75 4.96
N THR A 122 1.63 16.47 4.03
CA THR A 122 1.47 17.92 3.90
C THR A 122 0.47 18.34 2.81
N GLN A 123 0.28 17.52 1.77
CA GLN A 123 -0.49 17.89 0.57
C GLN A 123 -1.67 16.98 0.27
N CYS A 124 -1.84 15.87 1.01
CA CYS A 124 -2.87 14.88 0.70
C CYS A 124 -3.75 14.55 1.94
N PRO A 125 -4.57 15.50 2.42
CA PRO A 125 -5.38 15.31 3.64
C PRO A 125 -6.42 14.18 3.54
N LYS A 126 -6.79 13.72 2.33
CA LYS A 126 -7.68 12.57 2.13
C LYS A 126 -6.94 11.23 2.11
N LEU A 127 -5.61 11.25 2.21
CA LEU A 127 -4.77 10.06 2.34
C LEU A 127 -4.21 9.96 3.76
N ARG A 128 -4.04 8.72 4.24
CA ARG A 128 -3.32 8.44 5.48
C ARG A 128 -2.17 7.50 5.16
N LEU A 129 -0.94 7.95 5.40
CA LEU A 129 0.24 7.09 5.33
C LEU A 129 0.18 6.10 6.50
N GLU A 130 -0.05 4.82 6.22
CA GLU A 130 -0.25 3.81 7.26
C GLU A 130 0.95 2.87 7.38
N GLY A 131 1.75 2.72 6.32
CA GLY A 131 2.89 1.82 6.37
C GLY A 131 3.65 1.65 5.07
N LEU A 132 4.41 0.58 5.00
CA LEU A 132 5.24 0.17 3.87
C LEU A 132 4.83 -1.21 3.35
N MET A 133 5.12 -1.46 2.08
CA MET A 133 4.87 -2.77 1.45
C MET A 133 6.04 -3.17 0.56
N THR A 134 6.36 -4.47 0.54
CA THR A 134 7.28 -5.05 -0.46
C THR A 134 6.74 -6.34 -1.07
N ILE A 135 7.17 -6.66 -2.29
CA ILE A 135 6.89 -7.96 -2.92
C ILE A 135 8.08 -8.92 -2.76
N GLY A 136 9.26 -8.43 -2.47
CA GLY A 136 10.46 -9.24 -2.26
C GLY A 136 10.97 -10.00 -3.50
N ALA A 137 12.12 -10.63 -3.40
CA ALA A 137 12.69 -11.48 -4.43
C ALA A 137 12.01 -12.86 -4.47
N LEU A 138 11.71 -13.37 -5.67
CA LEU A 138 11.08 -14.70 -5.81
C LEU A 138 11.96 -15.82 -5.24
N GLU A 139 13.25 -15.74 -5.45
CA GLU A 139 14.21 -16.73 -4.96
C GLU A 139 14.24 -16.78 -3.43
N LEU A 140 14.25 -15.62 -2.77
CA LEU A 140 14.18 -15.52 -1.31
C LEU A 140 12.83 -16.00 -0.77
N SER A 141 11.74 -15.76 -1.49
CA SER A 141 10.42 -16.27 -1.12
C SER A 141 10.31 -17.79 -1.23
N LEU A 142 10.96 -18.40 -2.23
CA LEU A 142 10.95 -19.85 -2.43
C LEU A 142 11.91 -20.60 -1.51
N SER A 143 13.01 -19.96 -1.09
CA SER A 143 13.99 -20.49 -0.15
C SER A 143 13.74 -20.08 1.31
N ALA A 144 12.68 -19.31 1.56
CA ALA A 144 12.35 -18.83 2.88
C ALA A 144 12.16 -20.00 3.86
N SER A 145 12.95 -19.99 4.93
CA SER A 145 12.83 -20.94 6.03
C SER A 145 12.44 -20.21 7.31
N GLU A 146 11.89 -20.96 8.25
CA GLU A 146 11.53 -20.40 9.56
C GLU A 146 12.74 -19.98 10.40
N THR A 147 13.93 -20.45 10.02
CA THR A 147 15.18 -20.29 10.79
C THR A 147 16.11 -19.24 10.20
N GLU A 148 15.98 -18.93 8.91
CA GLU A 148 16.81 -17.93 8.24
C GLU A 148 16.07 -16.61 8.07
N LYS A 149 16.76 -15.51 8.38
CA LYS A 149 16.22 -14.16 8.17
C LYS A 149 16.13 -13.86 6.68
N ASN A 150 14.96 -13.50 6.21
CA ASN A 150 14.76 -13.04 4.85
C ASN A 150 15.27 -11.59 4.73
N ALA A 151 16.29 -11.37 3.91
CA ALA A 151 16.93 -10.06 3.75
C ALA A 151 15.98 -8.97 3.26
N ASP A 152 14.96 -9.32 2.46
CA ASP A 152 13.95 -8.36 1.99
C ASP A 152 13.04 -7.89 3.12
N PHE A 153 12.68 -8.80 4.04
CA PHE A 153 11.84 -8.46 5.20
C PHE A 153 12.61 -7.61 6.21
N GLU A 154 13.86 -7.96 6.50
CA GLU A 154 14.70 -7.15 7.39
C GLU A 154 14.93 -5.75 6.80
N ARG A 155 15.17 -5.64 5.48
CA ARG A 155 15.35 -4.36 4.80
C ARG A 155 14.09 -3.50 4.81
N LEU A 156 12.90 -4.11 4.67
CA LEU A 156 11.64 -3.37 4.79
C LEU A 156 11.44 -2.85 6.21
N LYS A 157 11.74 -3.67 7.21
CA LYS A 157 11.64 -3.30 8.62
C LYS A 157 12.56 -2.14 8.97
N GLU A 158 13.84 -2.25 8.61
CA GLU A 158 14.83 -1.19 8.80
C GLU A 158 14.43 0.12 8.09
N THR A 159 13.92 0.01 6.84
CA THR A 159 13.37 1.15 6.11
C THR A 159 12.21 1.80 6.88
N GLY A 160 11.32 1.01 7.48
CA GLY A 160 10.19 1.49 8.26
C GLY A 160 10.63 2.22 9.53
N GLU A 161 11.62 1.67 10.23
CA GLU A 161 12.21 2.27 11.44
C GLU A 161 12.87 3.63 11.11
N LEU A 162 13.72 3.68 10.08
CA LEU A 162 14.38 4.92 9.65
C LEU A 162 13.39 5.99 9.17
N LEU A 163 12.34 5.59 8.44
CA LEU A 163 11.29 6.52 8.02
C LEU A 163 10.54 7.07 9.23
N ALA A 164 10.17 6.23 10.18
CA ALA A 164 9.44 6.63 11.38
C ALA A 164 10.26 7.61 12.22
N GLU A 165 11.53 7.32 12.49
CA GLU A 165 12.45 8.20 13.20
C GLU A 165 12.59 9.55 12.50
N HIS A 166 12.72 9.57 11.18
CA HIS A 166 12.79 10.82 10.42
C HIS A 166 11.50 11.63 10.54
N LEU A 167 10.34 10.99 10.36
CA LEU A 167 9.04 11.67 10.45
C LEU A 167 8.79 12.22 11.86
N ASP A 168 9.15 11.48 12.91
CA ASP A 168 9.05 11.95 14.30
C ASP A 168 9.99 13.13 14.56
N SER A 169 11.19 13.13 14.01
CA SER A 169 12.13 14.25 14.15
C SER A 169 11.62 15.54 13.49
N VAL A 170 10.88 15.42 12.37
CA VAL A 170 10.37 16.57 11.60
C VAL A 170 9.04 17.08 12.14
N TYR A 171 8.11 16.18 12.48
CA TYR A 171 6.73 16.54 12.82
C TYR A 171 6.40 16.42 14.30
N GLY A 172 7.24 15.77 15.10
CA GLY A 172 7.04 15.49 16.52
C GLY A 172 6.09 14.29 16.76
N GLU A 173 6.38 13.52 17.78
CA GLU A 173 5.59 12.33 18.14
C GLU A 173 4.14 12.66 18.53
N GLU A 174 3.92 13.76 19.23
CA GLU A 174 2.59 14.17 19.73
C GLU A 174 1.64 14.57 18.58
N SER A 175 2.18 14.97 17.43
CA SER A 175 1.43 15.40 16.25
C SER A 175 1.30 14.32 15.18
N ARG A 176 1.56 13.06 15.53
CA ARG A 176 1.66 11.94 14.58
C ARG A 176 0.37 11.73 13.80
N GLN A 177 0.38 12.07 12.51
CA GLN A 177 -0.72 11.91 11.57
C GLN A 177 -0.50 10.75 10.60
N TRP A 178 0.49 9.90 10.88
CA TRP A 178 0.88 8.73 10.10
C TRP A 178 0.90 7.48 10.98
N GLY A 179 1.07 6.33 10.35
CA GLY A 179 1.01 5.05 11.04
C GLY A 179 -0.41 4.56 11.30
N GLU A 180 -0.52 3.40 11.86
CA GLU A 180 -1.77 2.78 12.26
C GLU A 180 -2.38 3.56 13.44
N GLU A 181 -3.71 3.74 13.43
CA GLU A 181 -4.41 4.65 14.35
C GLU A 181 -4.25 4.31 15.83
N GLN A 182 -4.13 3.03 16.17
CA GLN A 182 -4.06 2.57 17.55
C GLN A 182 -2.64 2.52 18.09
N SER A 183 -1.70 2.03 17.28
CA SER A 183 -0.30 1.84 17.70
C SER A 183 0.60 3.01 17.34
N GLY A 184 0.20 3.86 16.39
CA GLY A 184 1.01 4.95 15.87
C GLY A 184 2.25 4.50 15.07
N ARG A 185 2.44 3.19 14.81
CA ARG A 185 3.59 2.66 14.08
C ARG A 185 3.26 2.42 12.61
N LEU A 186 4.27 2.43 11.77
CA LEU A 186 4.12 2.04 10.36
C LEU A 186 3.88 0.53 10.26
N LEU A 187 2.80 0.15 9.57
CA LEU A 187 2.49 -1.24 9.26
C LEU A 187 3.42 -1.77 8.18
N LEU A 188 3.80 -3.04 8.30
CA LEU A 188 4.60 -3.75 7.32
C LEU A 188 3.74 -4.77 6.58
N SER A 189 3.57 -4.58 5.26
CA SER A 189 2.91 -5.54 4.38
C SER A 189 3.96 -6.32 3.59
N MET A 190 4.24 -7.53 4.03
CA MET A 190 5.21 -8.44 3.42
C MET A 190 4.78 -9.89 3.63
N GLY A 191 5.29 -10.78 2.77
CA GLY A 191 4.94 -12.20 2.77
C GLY A 191 3.77 -12.55 1.85
N MET A 192 3.93 -13.64 1.15
CA MET A 192 2.97 -14.24 0.22
C MET A 192 2.74 -15.71 0.58
N SER A 193 2.01 -16.45 -0.25
CA SER A 193 1.65 -17.86 0.01
C SER A 193 2.86 -18.78 0.28
N SER A 194 4.05 -18.44 -0.21
CA SER A 194 5.27 -19.27 -0.06
C SER A 194 6.11 -18.93 1.16
N ASP A 195 5.94 -17.73 1.74
CA ASP A 195 6.85 -17.19 2.76
C ASP A 195 6.13 -16.43 3.91
N PHE A 196 4.80 -16.55 4.00
CA PHE A 196 4.02 -15.78 4.98
C PHE A 196 4.39 -16.12 6.43
N GLU A 197 4.81 -17.36 6.72
CA GLU A 197 5.22 -17.76 8.07
C GLU A 197 6.53 -17.07 8.48
N ALA A 198 7.49 -17.02 7.57
CA ALA A 198 8.73 -16.26 7.78
C ALA A 198 8.45 -14.75 7.92
N ALA A 199 7.54 -14.22 7.11
CA ALA A 199 7.13 -12.82 7.20
C ALA A 199 6.49 -12.48 8.55
N LEU A 200 5.60 -13.33 9.07
CA LEU A 200 5.00 -13.16 10.40
C LEU A 200 6.05 -13.15 11.51
N LYS A 201 7.03 -14.04 11.45
CA LYS A 201 8.16 -14.07 12.39
C LYS A 201 9.05 -12.84 12.30
N SER A 202 9.18 -12.25 11.11
CA SER A 202 9.90 -10.99 10.89
C SER A 202 9.08 -9.75 11.27
N GLY A 203 7.83 -9.92 11.74
CA GLY A 203 6.98 -8.82 12.20
C GLY A 203 6.05 -8.24 11.15
N SER A 204 5.65 -9.01 10.13
CA SER A 204 4.64 -8.59 9.16
C SER A 204 3.28 -8.37 9.83
N ASP A 205 2.63 -7.24 9.52
CA ASP A 205 1.27 -6.94 9.95
C ASP A 205 0.23 -7.39 8.93
N ILE A 206 0.61 -7.42 7.65
CA ILE A 206 -0.28 -7.75 6.54
C ILE A 206 0.41 -8.77 5.65
N ILE A 207 -0.14 -9.98 5.60
CA ILE A 207 0.28 -11.03 4.66
C ILE A 207 -0.69 -11.13 3.48
N ARG A 208 -0.23 -11.70 2.36
CA ARG A 208 -1.00 -11.80 1.12
C ARG A 208 -1.06 -13.22 0.62
N VAL A 209 -2.10 -13.95 0.99
CA VAL A 209 -2.28 -15.35 0.60
C VAL A 209 -3.14 -15.44 -0.66
N GLY A 210 -2.55 -15.88 -1.76
CA GLY A 210 -3.24 -16.07 -3.05
C GLY A 210 -3.33 -17.55 -3.43
N THR A 211 -2.24 -18.15 -3.87
CA THR A 211 -2.21 -19.53 -4.35
C THR A 211 -2.58 -20.56 -3.28
N GLY A 212 -2.32 -20.27 -2.02
CA GLY A 212 -2.73 -21.11 -0.89
C GLY A 212 -4.26 -21.22 -0.70
N ILE A 213 -5.01 -20.21 -1.20
CA ILE A 213 -6.49 -20.19 -1.08
C ILE A 213 -7.16 -20.51 -2.42
N PHE A 214 -6.66 -19.92 -3.52
CA PHE A 214 -7.31 -19.96 -4.84
C PHE A 214 -6.68 -20.96 -5.82
N GLY A 215 -5.63 -21.66 -5.41
CA GLY A 215 -4.89 -22.56 -6.29
C GLY A 215 -3.94 -21.81 -7.25
N GLN A 216 -3.23 -22.59 -8.07
CA GLN A 216 -2.30 -22.03 -9.06
C GLN A 216 -3.07 -21.43 -10.24
N ARG A 217 -2.54 -20.34 -10.79
CA ARG A 217 -3.10 -19.77 -12.03
C ARG A 217 -2.83 -20.69 -13.20
N GLU A 218 -3.86 -20.98 -13.99
CA GLU A 218 -3.67 -21.66 -15.27
C GLU A 218 -2.76 -20.80 -16.16
N LYS A 219 -1.72 -21.46 -16.73
CA LYS A 219 -0.88 -20.78 -17.72
C LYS A 219 -1.76 -20.53 -18.94
N LYS A 220 -1.94 -19.29 -19.33
CA LYS A 220 -2.52 -18.97 -20.62
C LYS A 220 -1.58 -19.55 -21.70
N VAL A 221 -2.06 -20.54 -22.42
CA VAL A 221 -1.44 -21.09 -23.64
C VAL A 221 -1.54 -20.03 -24.74
#